data_812785303a822d643aa902b0b5bfc845
#
_entry.id   812785303a822d643aa902b0b5bfc845
#
_cell.length_a   1.000
_cell.length_b   1.000
_cell.length_c   1.000
_cell.angle_alpha   90.00
_cell.angle_beta   90.00
_cell.angle_gamma   90.00
#
_symmetry.space_group_name_H-M   'P 1'
#
loop_
_entity.id
_entity.type
_entity.pdbx_description
1 polymer ?
#
loop_
_entity_poly.entity_id
_entity_poly.type
_entity_poly.pdbx_seq_one_letter_code
_entity_poly.pdbx_strand_id
1 'polypeptide(L)'
;PKPYITSDGAMLGTTFHVCADVTNITPTELYNEMMRIDTEAKASLSIFNPQSLLSRINRSETDSLDLHLAYNLALARTLGEKYDYHYDVTVKPLTDAWGFAAKTATKEPNLDSLLQFVGYDKWSLNGNRLVRHDPRVQFDLNSIAKGYTVDLVAEMLEAHGAENYIVEIGGEIRCCGVNAKGNVWRVGIDSPEEGN
;
A
#
# COMPACT_ATOMS: atom_id res chain seq x y z
N PRO A 1 -11.49 9.58 30.62
CA PRO A 1 -10.84 8.90 29.50
C PRO A 1 -11.78 8.92 28.29
N LYS A 2 -11.24 9.22 27.09
CA LYS A 2 -12.02 9.12 25.86
C LYS A 2 -12.43 7.64 25.66
N PRO A 3 -13.65 7.36 25.17
CA PRO A 3 -14.04 5.99 24.88
C PRO A 3 -13.23 5.46 23.68
N TYR A 4 -12.82 4.19 23.73
CA TYR A 4 -12.25 3.50 22.59
C TYR A 4 -13.37 2.91 21.74
N ILE A 5 -13.27 3.08 20.44
CA ILE A 5 -14.12 2.37 19.48
C ILE A 5 -13.26 1.43 18.64
N THR A 6 -13.88 0.35 18.21
CA THR A 6 -13.22 -0.69 17.40
C THR A 6 -13.99 -0.87 16.10
N SER A 7 -13.26 -1.11 15.02
CA SER A 7 -13.82 -1.45 13.71
C SER A 7 -13.01 -2.58 13.10
N ASP A 8 -13.70 -3.60 12.60
CA ASP A 8 -13.14 -4.76 11.95
C ASP A 8 -13.81 -4.98 10.61
N GLY A 9 -13.08 -5.53 9.64
CA GLY A 9 -13.63 -5.80 8.33
C GLY A 9 -12.60 -6.27 7.32
N ALA A 10 -12.90 -6.04 6.04
CA ALA A 10 -12.03 -6.38 4.92
C ALA A 10 -11.71 -5.14 4.09
N MET A 11 -10.43 -4.96 3.74
CA MET A 11 -9.96 -3.94 2.81
C MET A 11 -8.67 -4.40 2.11
N LEU A 12 -8.37 -3.87 0.95
CA LEU A 12 -7.20 -4.22 0.14
C LEU A 12 -7.03 -5.75 -0.11
N GLY A 13 -8.13 -6.49 -0.12
CA GLY A 13 -8.12 -7.95 -0.32
C GLY A 13 -7.69 -8.78 0.90
N THR A 14 -7.61 -8.15 2.07
CA THR A 14 -7.26 -8.77 3.36
C THR A 14 -8.18 -8.26 4.47
N THR A 15 -7.92 -8.61 5.71
CA THR A 15 -8.64 -8.11 6.88
C THR A 15 -8.01 -6.84 7.43
N PHE A 16 -8.79 -6.05 8.18
CA PHE A 16 -8.30 -4.96 8.99
C PHE A 16 -8.86 -5.01 10.41
N HIS A 17 -8.09 -4.44 11.34
CA HIS A 17 -8.49 -4.16 12.72
C HIS A 17 -8.07 -2.75 13.10
N VAL A 18 -9.01 -1.96 13.63
CA VAL A 18 -8.74 -0.61 14.15
C VAL A 18 -9.35 -0.48 15.55
N CYS A 19 -8.56 0.07 16.47
CA CYS A 19 -9.02 0.46 17.80
C CYS A 19 -8.46 1.84 18.15
N ALA A 20 -9.31 2.82 18.48
CA ALA A 20 -8.87 4.20 18.70
C ALA A 20 -9.73 4.94 19.72
N ASP A 21 -9.15 5.90 20.44
CA ASP A 21 -9.80 6.79 21.41
C ASP A 21 -10.41 8.03 20.73
N VAL A 22 -11.31 7.82 19.80
CA VAL A 22 -11.97 8.91 19.06
C VAL A 22 -13.30 9.31 19.71
N THR A 23 -13.64 10.59 19.63
CA THR A 23 -14.90 11.12 20.22
C THR A 23 -15.82 11.77 19.21
N ASN A 24 -15.31 12.14 18.04
CA ASN A 24 -16.01 12.94 17.04
C ASN A 24 -16.47 12.10 15.85
N ILE A 25 -16.56 10.79 16.00
CA ILE A 25 -16.96 9.86 14.96
C ILE A 25 -17.65 8.65 15.60
N THR A 26 -18.74 8.21 15.02
CA THR A 26 -19.44 6.97 15.45
C THR A 26 -18.75 5.73 14.84
N PRO A 27 -18.97 4.52 15.39
CA PRO A 27 -18.45 3.29 14.79
C PRO A 27 -18.87 3.09 13.34
N THR A 28 -20.10 3.48 12.97
CA THR A 28 -20.59 3.40 11.60
C THR A 28 -19.87 4.38 10.67
N GLU A 29 -19.68 5.61 11.11
CA GLU A 29 -18.92 6.62 10.35
C GLU A 29 -17.47 6.21 10.20
N LEU A 30 -16.84 5.67 11.25
CA LEU A 30 -15.50 5.13 11.19
C LEU A 30 -15.39 4.04 10.11
N TYR A 31 -16.30 3.07 10.12
CA TYR A 31 -16.32 2.03 9.10
C TYR A 31 -16.49 2.60 7.68
N ASN A 32 -17.37 3.59 7.50
CA ASN A 32 -17.57 4.24 6.22
C ASN A 32 -16.31 4.98 5.73
N GLU A 33 -15.59 5.66 6.63
CA GLU A 33 -14.30 6.28 6.29
C GLU A 33 -13.23 5.25 5.90
N MET A 34 -13.18 4.11 6.59
CA MET A 34 -12.31 2.99 6.20
C MET A 34 -12.63 2.50 4.79
N MET A 35 -13.91 2.32 4.46
CA MET A 35 -14.33 1.88 3.12
C MET A 35 -14.08 2.94 2.04
N ARG A 36 -14.16 4.21 2.37
CA ARG A 36 -13.78 5.31 1.47
C ARG A 36 -12.29 5.22 1.14
N ILE A 37 -11.44 5.10 2.15
CA ILE A 37 -9.98 4.96 1.98
C ILE A 37 -9.64 3.71 1.16
N ASP A 38 -10.28 2.56 1.43
CA ASP A 38 -10.11 1.33 0.66
C ASP A 38 -10.43 1.54 -0.84
N THR A 39 -11.56 2.21 -1.11
CA THR A 39 -12.00 2.48 -2.48
C THR A 39 -11.01 3.39 -3.22
N GLU A 40 -10.55 4.47 -2.58
CA GLU A 40 -9.59 5.40 -3.15
C GLU A 40 -8.22 4.74 -3.39
N ALA A 41 -7.71 3.99 -2.41
CA ALA A 41 -6.44 3.27 -2.55
C ALA A 41 -6.50 2.22 -3.68
N LYS A 42 -7.56 1.46 -3.78
CA LYS A 42 -7.77 0.47 -4.87
C LYS A 42 -7.90 1.13 -6.23
N ALA A 43 -8.62 2.26 -6.33
CA ALA A 43 -8.79 2.99 -7.58
C ALA A 43 -7.48 3.59 -8.09
N SER A 44 -6.55 3.95 -7.19
CA SER A 44 -5.25 4.49 -7.54
C SER A 44 -4.17 3.42 -7.72
N LEU A 45 -3.95 2.56 -6.71
CA LEU A 45 -2.72 1.80 -6.51
C LEU A 45 -2.80 0.31 -6.87
N SER A 46 -3.98 -0.24 -7.13
CA SER A 46 -4.14 -1.69 -7.34
C SER A 46 -3.63 -2.12 -8.72
N ILE A 47 -2.78 -3.16 -8.74
CA ILE A 47 -2.44 -3.88 -9.99
C ILE A 47 -3.48 -4.94 -10.37
N PHE A 48 -4.40 -5.27 -9.46
CA PHE A 48 -5.45 -6.28 -9.65
C PHE A 48 -6.76 -5.69 -10.22
N ASN A 49 -6.96 -4.38 -10.07
CA ASN A 49 -8.09 -3.67 -10.66
C ASN A 49 -7.67 -3.10 -12.02
N PRO A 50 -8.20 -3.61 -13.15
CA PRO A 50 -7.82 -3.14 -14.48
C PRO A 50 -8.22 -1.68 -14.75
N GLN A 51 -9.13 -1.11 -13.96
CA GLN A 51 -9.59 0.28 -14.07
C GLN A 51 -8.80 1.23 -13.15
N SER A 52 -7.91 0.72 -12.29
CA SER A 52 -7.08 1.55 -11.43
C SER A 52 -6.15 2.46 -12.24
N LEU A 53 -5.77 3.58 -11.65
CA LEU A 53 -4.83 4.49 -12.28
C LEU A 53 -3.49 3.81 -12.58
N LEU A 54 -2.95 3.04 -11.63
CA LEU A 54 -1.70 2.29 -11.81
C LEU A 54 -1.80 1.28 -12.96
N SER A 55 -2.90 0.54 -13.07
CA SER A 55 -3.11 -0.41 -14.17
C SER A 55 -3.19 0.29 -15.52
N ARG A 56 -3.82 1.45 -15.60
CA ARG A 56 -3.89 2.29 -16.81
C ARG A 56 -2.52 2.85 -17.20
N ILE A 57 -1.73 3.29 -16.21
CA ILE A 57 -0.34 3.70 -16.44
C ILE A 57 0.48 2.51 -16.97
N ASN A 58 0.37 1.34 -16.35
CA ASN A 58 1.08 0.13 -16.81
C ASN A 58 0.72 -0.28 -18.24
N ARG A 59 -0.48 0.07 -18.72
CA ARG A 59 -0.88 -0.13 -20.12
C ARG A 59 -0.58 1.07 -21.04
N SER A 60 0.11 2.09 -20.53
CA SER A 60 0.44 3.32 -21.28
C SER A 60 -0.79 4.14 -21.74
N GLU A 61 -1.91 4.04 -21.03
CA GLU A 61 -3.14 4.81 -21.34
C GLU A 61 -3.07 6.25 -20.80
N THR A 62 -2.24 6.49 -19.79
CA THR A 62 -2.02 7.79 -19.16
C THR A 62 -0.66 7.83 -18.49
N ASP A 63 -0.15 9.03 -18.26
CA ASP A 63 1.03 9.32 -17.44
C ASP A 63 0.73 10.32 -16.30
N SER A 64 -0.53 10.76 -16.19
CA SER A 64 -0.97 11.66 -15.12
C SER A 64 -1.14 10.90 -13.82
N LEU A 65 -0.66 11.49 -12.73
CA LEU A 65 -0.68 10.90 -11.39
C LEU A 65 -1.71 11.62 -10.52
N ASP A 66 -2.45 10.86 -9.72
CA ASP A 66 -3.16 11.42 -8.57
C ASP A 66 -2.21 11.55 -7.36
N LEU A 67 -2.72 12.07 -6.25
CA LEU A 67 -1.93 12.29 -5.04
C LEU A 67 -1.39 10.98 -4.45
N HIS A 68 -2.19 9.92 -4.45
CA HIS A 68 -1.79 8.62 -3.91
C HIS A 68 -0.63 8.02 -4.71
N LEU A 69 -0.75 8.02 -6.02
CA LEU A 69 0.26 7.43 -6.89
C LEU A 69 1.52 8.27 -6.94
N ALA A 70 1.39 9.62 -6.99
CA ALA A 70 2.53 10.53 -6.93
C ALA A 70 3.34 10.34 -5.64
N TYR A 71 2.66 10.25 -4.49
CA TYR A 71 3.31 10.01 -3.20
C TYR A 71 4.06 8.68 -3.18
N ASN A 72 3.41 7.59 -3.56
CA ASN A 72 4.01 6.26 -3.51
C ASN A 72 5.19 6.11 -4.48
N LEU A 73 5.12 6.70 -5.68
CA LEU A 73 6.23 6.69 -6.63
C LEU A 73 7.41 7.55 -6.13
N ALA A 74 7.14 8.71 -5.51
CA ALA A 74 8.19 9.53 -4.89
C ALA A 74 8.86 8.79 -3.72
N LEU A 75 8.06 8.15 -2.86
CA LEU A 75 8.56 7.31 -1.77
C LEU A 75 9.41 6.15 -2.31
N ALA A 76 8.96 5.48 -3.36
CA ALA A 76 9.71 4.39 -3.99
C ALA A 76 11.10 4.85 -4.47
N ARG A 77 11.20 6.03 -5.08
CA ARG A 77 12.51 6.61 -5.46
C ARG A 77 13.40 6.87 -4.25
N THR A 78 12.84 7.49 -3.22
CA THR A 78 13.58 7.76 -1.97
C THR A 78 14.10 6.48 -1.32
N LEU A 79 13.29 5.44 -1.27
CA LEU A 79 13.68 4.13 -0.75
C LEU A 79 14.75 3.47 -1.63
N GLY A 80 14.60 3.53 -2.95
CA GLY A 80 15.59 3.03 -3.89
C GLY A 80 16.96 3.69 -3.66
N GLU A 81 17.01 5.00 -3.65
CA GLU A 81 18.25 5.77 -3.38
C GLU A 81 18.86 5.42 -2.01
N LYS A 82 18.02 5.34 -0.97
CA LYS A 82 18.46 5.02 0.40
C LYS A 82 19.09 3.62 0.53
N TYR A 83 18.64 2.67 -0.27
CA TYR A 83 19.06 1.27 -0.21
C TYR A 83 19.85 0.83 -1.45
N ASP A 84 20.61 1.76 -2.05
CA ASP A 84 21.49 1.48 -3.20
C ASP A 84 20.79 0.73 -4.35
N TYR A 85 19.50 1.10 -4.59
CA TYR A 85 18.64 0.52 -5.63
C TYR A 85 18.36 -0.98 -5.51
N HIS A 86 18.53 -1.55 -4.31
CA HIS A 86 18.09 -2.92 -4.02
C HIS A 86 16.56 -3.03 -3.85
N TYR A 87 15.88 -1.91 -3.74
CA TYR A 87 14.43 -1.80 -3.76
C TYR A 87 13.98 -1.13 -5.06
N ASP A 88 13.18 -1.80 -5.86
CA ASP A 88 12.75 -1.29 -7.17
C ASP A 88 11.29 -1.66 -7.46
N VAL A 89 10.45 -0.66 -7.67
CA VAL A 89 9.02 -0.84 -7.98
C VAL A 89 8.75 -1.14 -9.45
N THR A 90 9.77 -1.13 -10.31
CA THR A 90 9.64 -1.52 -11.73
C THR A 90 9.71 -3.03 -11.94
N VAL A 91 9.72 -3.81 -10.86
CA VAL A 91 9.80 -5.29 -10.89
C VAL A 91 8.55 -5.99 -11.41
N LYS A 92 7.48 -5.26 -11.75
CA LYS A 92 6.22 -5.85 -12.21
C LYS A 92 6.36 -6.91 -13.30
N PRO A 93 7.20 -6.73 -14.35
CA PRO A 93 7.41 -7.76 -15.36
C PRO A 93 7.98 -9.07 -14.79
N LEU A 94 8.79 -8.97 -13.73
CA LEU A 94 9.35 -10.14 -13.03
C LEU A 94 8.27 -10.81 -12.16
N THR A 95 7.52 -10.04 -11.35
CA THR A 95 6.46 -10.59 -10.49
C THR A 95 5.36 -11.26 -11.32
N ASP A 96 4.99 -10.69 -12.47
CA ASP A 96 4.05 -11.29 -13.41
C ASP A 96 4.58 -12.61 -13.99
N ALA A 97 5.85 -12.63 -14.41
CA ALA A 97 6.48 -13.81 -15.03
C ALA A 97 6.60 -14.98 -14.06
N TRP A 98 6.78 -14.71 -12.76
CA TRP A 98 6.78 -15.71 -11.69
C TRP A 98 5.37 -16.08 -11.20
N GLY A 99 4.30 -15.47 -11.75
CA GLY A 99 2.92 -15.82 -11.45
C GLY A 99 2.32 -15.15 -10.20
N PHE A 100 2.97 -14.12 -9.64
CA PHE A 100 2.44 -13.41 -8.47
C PHE A 100 1.17 -12.61 -8.77
N ALA A 101 0.99 -12.13 -10.00
CA ALA A 101 -0.21 -11.40 -10.42
C ALA A 101 -1.18 -12.25 -11.25
N ALA A 102 -0.66 -13.15 -12.08
CA ALA A 102 -1.46 -14.07 -12.89
C ALA A 102 -1.11 -15.52 -12.48
N LYS A 103 -2.04 -16.27 -11.95
CA LYS A 103 -1.88 -17.60 -11.33
C LYS A 103 -1.26 -18.71 -12.21
N THR A 104 -0.52 -18.40 -13.27
CA THR A 104 0.04 -19.39 -14.20
C THR A 104 1.42 -19.01 -14.71
N ALA A 105 2.45 -19.20 -13.87
CA ALA A 105 3.80 -19.36 -14.42
C ALA A 105 3.90 -20.75 -15.07
N THR A 106 3.92 -20.81 -16.39
CA THR A 106 3.96 -22.10 -17.13
C THR A 106 5.37 -22.46 -17.63
N LYS A 107 6.34 -21.55 -17.51
CA LYS A 107 7.75 -21.74 -17.87
C LYS A 107 8.63 -20.86 -17.00
N GLU A 108 9.86 -21.28 -16.80
CA GLU A 108 10.91 -20.44 -16.23
C GLU A 108 11.09 -19.17 -17.09
N PRO A 109 10.97 -17.96 -16.52
CA PRO A 109 11.03 -16.72 -17.28
C PRO A 109 12.45 -16.44 -17.77
N ASN A 110 12.56 -15.82 -18.96
CA ASN A 110 13.83 -15.29 -19.43
C ASN A 110 14.14 -13.97 -18.72
N LEU A 111 14.88 -14.03 -17.62
CA LEU A 111 15.20 -12.88 -16.77
C LEU A 111 15.99 -11.81 -17.52
N ASP A 112 16.97 -12.19 -18.36
CA ASP A 112 17.80 -11.23 -19.12
C ASP A 112 16.94 -10.35 -20.04
N SER A 113 15.90 -10.93 -20.63
CA SER A 113 14.96 -10.18 -21.45
C SER A 113 14.10 -9.22 -20.64
N LEU A 114 13.66 -9.63 -19.44
CA LEU A 114 12.78 -8.82 -18.58
C LEU A 114 13.53 -7.69 -17.89
N LEU A 115 14.78 -7.93 -17.48
CA LEU A 115 15.62 -6.93 -16.81
C LEU A 115 15.94 -5.71 -17.68
N GLN A 116 15.79 -5.80 -18.99
CA GLN A 116 16.02 -4.66 -19.89
C GLN A 116 15.11 -3.46 -19.60
N PHE A 117 13.95 -3.67 -19.03
CA PHE A 117 12.98 -2.61 -18.70
C PHE A 117 12.63 -2.52 -17.21
N VAL A 118 13.51 -3.06 -16.36
CA VAL A 118 13.48 -2.88 -14.90
C VAL A 118 14.65 -1.95 -14.52
N GLY A 119 14.39 -0.94 -13.71
CA GLY A 119 15.44 -0.05 -13.22
C GLY A 119 15.00 1.40 -12.99
N TYR A 120 15.63 2.04 -12.02
CA TYR A 120 15.39 3.43 -11.61
C TYR A 120 15.78 4.48 -12.67
N ASP A 121 16.73 4.16 -13.52
CA ASP A 121 17.19 5.00 -14.63
C ASP A 121 16.18 5.09 -15.78
N LYS A 122 15.16 4.25 -15.78
CA LYS A 122 14.20 4.10 -16.88
C LYS A 122 12.93 4.94 -16.70
N TRP A 123 12.84 5.68 -15.62
CA TRP A 123 11.70 6.56 -15.35
C TRP A 123 12.05 7.72 -14.41
N SER A 124 11.25 8.76 -14.45
CA SER A 124 11.36 9.91 -13.55
C SER A 124 9.98 10.53 -13.29
N LEU A 125 9.92 11.46 -12.34
CA LEU A 125 8.74 12.25 -12.03
C LEU A 125 8.95 13.69 -12.48
N ASN A 126 7.94 14.28 -13.11
CA ASN A 126 7.89 15.70 -13.44
C ASN A 126 6.56 16.28 -12.96
N GLY A 127 6.57 16.87 -11.77
CA GLY A 127 5.36 17.28 -11.06
C GLY A 127 4.44 16.07 -10.83
N ASN A 128 3.20 16.17 -11.30
CA ASN A 128 2.20 15.10 -11.24
C ASN A 128 2.16 14.22 -12.49
N ARG A 129 3.26 14.12 -13.21
CA ARG A 129 3.38 13.25 -14.40
C ARG A 129 4.53 12.27 -14.26
N LEU A 130 4.26 11.05 -14.68
CA LEU A 130 5.28 10.02 -14.87
C LEU A 130 5.96 10.22 -16.23
N VAL A 131 7.29 10.21 -16.25
CA VAL A 131 8.10 10.19 -17.47
C VAL A 131 8.78 8.82 -17.55
N ARG A 132 8.46 8.04 -18.57
CA ARG A 132 9.12 6.77 -18.85
C ARG A 132 10.13 6.94 -19.97
N HIS A 133 11.36 6.53 -19.73
CA HIS A 133 12.43 6.53 -20.71
C HIS A 133 12.40 5.25 -21.59
N ASP A 134 11.73 4.22 -21.10
CA ASP A 134 11.36 3.01 -21.84
C ASP A 134 9.84 2.74 -21.67
N PRO A 135 9.07 2.66 -22.76
CA PRO A 135 7.61 2.46 -22.66
C PRO A 135 7.18 1.11 -22.08
N ARG A 136 8.12 0.16 -21.96
CA ARG A 136 7.87 -1.18 -21.38
C ARG A 136 7.96 -1.19 -19.86
N VAL A 137 8.44 -0.12 -19.23
CA VAL A 137 8.49 -0.01 -17.75
C VAL A 137 7.09 -0.12 -17.18
N GLN A 138 6.93 -1.01 -16.22
CA GLN A 138 5.69 -1.24 -15.48
C GLN A 138 5.97 -1.29 -13.98
N PHE A 139 5.02 -0.88 -13.19
CA PHE A 139 5.16 -0.66 -11.75
C PHE A 139 4.31 -1.64 -10.94
N ASP A 140 4.88 -2.13 -9.85
CA ASP A 140 4.21 -2.88 -8.78
C ASP A 140 4.48 -2.16 -7.46
N LEU A 141 3.43 -1.67 -6.81
CA LEU A 141 3.49 -0.93 -5.55
C LEU A 141 3.00 -1.77 -4.35
N ASN A 142 2.77 -3.07 -4.52
CA ASN A 142 2.23 -3.92 -3.45
C ASN A 142 3.10 -3.92 -2.18
N SER A 143 4.40 -3.70 -2.31
CA SER A 143 5.33 -3.64 -1.18
C SER A 143 5.16 -2.41 -0.28
N ILE A 144 4.53 -1.33 -0.76
CA ILE A 144 4.35 -0.08 -0.01
C ILE A 144 2.89 0.35 0.11
N ALA A 145 2.02 -0.07 -0.79
CA ALA A 145 0.63 0.39 -0.86
C ALA A 145 -0.18 0.07 0.41
N LYS A 146 0.04 -1.08 1.05
CA LYS A 146 -0.66 -1.43 2.30
C LYS A 146 -0.20 -0.55 3.46
N GLY A 147 1.11 -0.43 3.67
CA GLY A 147 1.66 0.45 4.71
C GLY A 147 1.24 1.91 4.52
N TYR A 148 1.24 2.41 3.29
CA TYR A 148 0.69 3.71 2.96
C TYR A 148 -0.80 3.84 3.34
N THR A 149 -1.60 2.82 3.07
CA THR A 149 -3.03 2.85 3.44
C THR A 149 -3.24 2.80 4.95
N VAL A 150 -2.39 2.07 5.69
CA VAL A 150 -2.35 2.12 7.17
C VAL A 150 -2.08 3.54 7.65
N ASP A 151 -1.14 4.25 7.02
CA ASP A 151 -0.85 5.65 7.37
C ASP A 151 -2.04 6.57 7.08
N LEU A 152 -2.73 6.42 5.96
CA LEU A 152 -3.96 7.20 5.65
C LEU A 152 -5.05 6.99 6.70
N VAL A 153 -5.24 5.75 7.17
CA VAL A 153 -6.19 5.44 8.24
C VAL A 153 -5.76 6.09 9.55
N ALA A 154 -4.49 6.00 9.91
CA ALA A 154 -3.98 6.64 11.12
C ALA A 154 -4.15 8.17 11.09
N GLU A 155 -3.83 8.81 9.97
CA GLU A 155 -4.03 10.25 9.76
C GLU A 155 -5.52 10.64 9.86
N MET A 156 -6.42 9.83 9.33
CA MET A 156 -7.86 10.02 9.48
C MET A 156 -8.28 9.95 10.95
N LEU A 157 -7.79 8.98 11.73
CA LEU A 157 -8.06 8.87 13.16
C LEU A 157 -7.51 10.08 13.92
N GLU A 158 -6.29 10.52 13.62
CA GLU A 158 -5.67 11.71 14.21
C GLU A 158 -6.49 12.98 13.90
N ALA A 159 -7.03 13.12 12.69
CA ALA A 159 -7.92 14.20 12.29
C ALA A 159 -9.25 14.19 13.08
N HIS A 160 -9.70 13.03 13.53
CA HIS A 160 -10.83 12.86 14.44
C HIS A 160 -10.44 12.94 15.94
N GLY A 161 -9.23 13.39 16.22
CA GLY A 161 -8.75 13.65 17.59
C GLY A 161 -8.28 12.42 18.35
N ALA A 162 -7.94 11.33 17.66
CA ALA A 162 -7.28 10.18 18.29
C ALA A 162 -5.86 10.54 18.75
N GLU A 163 -5.56 10.19 19.98
CA GLU A 163 -4.21 10.26 20.55
C GLU A 163 -3.65 8.86 20.79
N ASN A 164 -4.54 7.88 20.92
CA ASN A 164 -4.19 6.49 21.18
C ASN A 164 -4.95 5.59 20.21
N TYR A 165 -4.20 4.86 19.39
CA TYR A 165 -4.79 3.97 18.39
C TYR A 165 -3.86 2.84 17.99
N ILE A 166 -4.45 1.80 17.43
CA ILE A 166 -3.80 0.78 16.62
C ILE A 166 -4.59 0.61 15.34
N VAL A 167 -3.88 0.57 14.22
CA VAL A 167 -4.39 0.27 12.88
C VAL A 167 -3.60 -0.92 12.35
N GLU A 168 -4.28 -1.99 11.98
CA GLU A 168 -3.71 -3.18 11.35
C GLU A 168 -4.45 -3.45 10.05
N ILE A 169 -3.72 -3.66 8.95
CA ILE A 169 -4.27 -4.06 7.64
C ILE A 169 -3.36 -5.14 7.07
N GLY A 170 -3.82 -6.39 7.08
CA GLY A 170 -3.10 -7.52 6.50
C GLY A 170 -1.68 -7.69 7.00
N GLY A 171 -1.43 -7.44 8.29
CA GLY A 171 -0.15 -7.56 8.96
C GLY A 171 0.68 -6.28 9.05
N GLU A 172 0.41 -5.25 8.25
CA GLU A 172 1.01 -3.93 8.40
C GLU A 172 0.32 -3.18 9.53
N ILE A 173 1.11 -2.65 10.47
CA ILE A 173 0.60 -2.04 11.71
C ILE A 173 1.22 -0.66 11.94
N ARG A 174 0.35 0.30 12.29
CA ARG A 174 0.74 1.57 12.92
C ARG A 174 -0.03 1.75 14.23
N CYS A 175 0.68 2.11 15.30
CA CYS A 175 0.04 2.40 16.57
C CYS A 175 0.67 3.63 17.23
N CYS A 176 -0.12 4.28 18.08
CA CYS A 176 0.29 5.42 18.90
C CYS A 176 -0.30 5.29 20.30
N GLY A 177 0.41 5.83 21.29
CA GLY A 177 -0.06 5.93 22.67
C GLY A 177 -0.29 4.57 23.34
N VAL A 178 -1.43 4.44 24.06
CA VAL A 178 -1.75 3.31 24.93
C VAL A 178 -3.10 2.69 24.56
N ASN A 179 -3.36 1.46 25.01
CA ASN A 179 -4.64 0.80 24.85
C ASN A 179 -5.65 1.26 25.91
N ALA A 180 -6.90 0.81 25.82
CA ALA A 180 -7.99 1.18 26.74
C ALA A 180 -7.72 0.86 28.22
N LYS A 181 -6.73 0.02 28.51
CA LYS A 181 -6.30 -0.31 29.90
C LYS A 181 -5.11 0.54 30.37
N GLY A 182 -4.65 1.50 29.54
CA GLY A 182 -3.49 2.34 29.83
C GLY A 182 -2.14 1.66 29.66
N ASN A 183 -2.09 0.51 28.99
CA ASN A 183 -0.85 -0.21 28.68
C ASN A 183 -0.40 0.08 27.23
N VAL A 184 0.90 -0.07 26.96
CA VAL A 184 1.44 -0.05 25.60
C VAL A 184 0.76 -1.12 24.73
N TRP A 185 0.62 -0.82 23.45
CA TRP A 185 0.13 -1.78 22.48
C TRP A 185 1.07 -2.98 22.37
N ARG A 186 0.51 -4.16 22.25
CA ARG A 186 1.27 -5.41 22.04
C ARG A 186 0.87 -6.00 20.70
N VAL A 187 1.87 -6.25 19.87
CA VAL A 187 1.72 -6.84 18.54
C VAL A 187 2.39 -8.21 18.53
N GLY A 188 1.68 -9.22 18.07
CA GLY A 188 2.24 -10.54 17.80
C GLY A 188 2.89 -10.55 16.41
N ILE A 189 4.01 -11.25 16.27
CA ILE A 189 4.60 -11.58 14.98
C ILE A 189 4.40 -13.09 14.81
N ASP A 190 3.68 -13.47 13.76
CA ASP A 190 3.42 -14.89 13.48
C ASP A 190 4.73 -15.60 13.14
N SER A 191 4.92 -16.78 13.74
CA SER A 191 6.03 -17.65 13.38
C SER A 191 5.78 -18.28 12.00
N PRO A 192 6.78 -18.36 11.11
CA PRO A 192 6.65 -19.08 9.85
C PRO A 192 6.56 -20.62 10.03
N GLU A 193 6.75 -21.11 11.26
CA GLU A 193 6.61 -22.54 11.56
C GLU A 193 5.14 -22.91 11.77
N GLU A 194 4.65 -23.88 11.01
CA GLU A 194 3.30 -24.44 11.17
C GLU A 194 3.16 -25.06 12.56
N GLY A 195 2.26 -24.53 13.38
CA GLY A 195 1.80 -25.20 14.60
C GLY A 195 2.07 -24.51 15.95
N ASN A 196 2.23 -23.20 15.99
CA ASN A 196 2.20 -22.43 17.25
C ASN A 196 1.09 -21.40 17.27
#